data_ed09cd38d496c6a8f7b8810942d4a187
#
_entry.id   ed09cd38d496c6a8f7b8810942d4a187
#
_cell.length_a   1.000
_cell.length_b   1.000
_cell.length_c   1.000
_cell.angle_alpha   90.00
_cell.angle_beta   90.00
_cell.angle_gamma   90.00
#
_symmetry.space_group_name_H-M   'P 1'
#
loop_
_entity.id
_entity.type
_entity.pdbx_description
1 polymer ?
#
loop_
_entity_poly.entity_id
_entity_poly.type
_entity_poly.pdbx_seq_one_letter_code
_entity_poly.pdbx_strand_id
1 'polypeptide(L)'
;MIQAITQRRGVRQFVKFGIVGASGFIVNLIVFTVLQRLVPNHAATGPYLAIYSVAFLSGGVSNYFLNRIWTFRSTGHAGKEGAQFMAVSVAALLVGLGVSELVAPFFGHGHKTWFIATCAGIVVNFFVNKYWTFRSVA
;
A
#
# COMPACT_ATOMS: atom_id res chain seq x y z
N MET A 1 -18.39 -21.31 20.34
CA MET A 1 -19.22 -20.54 19.40
C MET A 1 -18.68 -19.13 19.17
N ILE A 2 -18.39 -18.36 20.21
CA ILE A 2 -17.84 -17.00 20.08
C ILE A 2 -16.50 -17.01 19.38
N GLN A 3 -15.59 -17.94 19.74
CA GLN A 3 -14.28 -18.08 19.09
C GLN A 3 -14.41 -18.41 17.60
N ALA A 4 -15.35 -19.31 17.25
CA ALA A 4 -15.57 -19.66 15.85
C ALA A 4 -16.08 -18.47 15.03
N ILE A 5 -16.96 -17.65 15.62
CA ILE A 5 -17.49 -16.43 14.97
C ILE A 5 -16.36 -15.42 14.78
N THR A 6 -15.53 -15.22 15.80
CA THR A 6 -14.37 -14.31 15.73
C THR A 6 -13.36 -14.77 14.68
N GLN A 7 -13.07 -16.08 14.61
CA GLN A 7 -12.16 -16.63 13.61
C GLN A 7 -12.71 -16.45 12.19
N ARG A 8 -14.02 -16.72 12.00
CA ARG A 8 -14.67 -16.53 10.69
C ARG A 8 -14.61 -15.05 10.26
N ARG A 9 -14.86 -14.14 11.19
CA ARG A 9 -14.74 -12.70 10.92
C ARG A 9 -13.33 -12.32 10.55
N GLY A 10 -12.32 -12.82 11.28
CA GLY A 10 -10.91 -12.57 11.00
C GLY A 10 -10.49 -13.10 9.65
N VAL A 11 -10.88 -14.33 9.30
CA VAL A 11 -10.59 -14.92 7.98
C VAL A 11 -11.27 -14.12 6.88
N ARG A 12 -12.53 -13.72 7.09
CA ARG A 12 -13.25 -12.90 6.10
C ARG A 12 -12.58 -11.56 5.89
N GLN A 13 -12.17 -10.89 6.95
CA GLN A 13 -11.44 -9.62 6.85
C GLN A 13 -10.12 -9.80 6.13
N PHE A 14 -9.40 -10.88 6.42
CA PHE A 14 -8.13 -11.17 5.75
C PHE A 14 -8.31 -11.38 4.26
N VAL A 15 -9.30 -12.16 3.84
CA VAL A 15 -9.59 -12.40 2.43
C VAL A 15 -9.98 -11.11 1.72
N LYS A 16 -10.87 -10.30 2.32
CA LYS A 16 -11.26 -9.00 1.77
C LYS A 16 -10.07 -8.06 1.67
N PHE A 17 -9.23 -8.02 2.69
CA PHE A 17 -8.01 -7.22 2.69
C PHE A 17 -7.09 -7.64 1.55
N GLY A 18 -6.94 -8.95 1.32
CA GLY A 18 -6.13 -9.47 0.22
C GLY A 18 -6.67 -9.04 -1.15
N ILE A 19 -8.00 -9.09 -1.34
CA ILE A 19 -8.64 -8.67 -2.58
C ILE A 19 -8.44 -7.17 -2.80
N VAL A 20 -8.68 -6.35 -1.78
CA VAL A 20 -8.48 -4.90 -1.85
C VAL A 20 -7.01 -4.58 -2.09
N GLY A 21 -6.10 -5.29 -1.41
CA GLY A 21 -4.66 -5.14 -1.59
C GLY A 21 -4.23 -5.44 -3.02
N ALA A 22 -4.77 -6.51 -3.61
CA ALA A 22 -4.49 -6.84 -5.00
C ALA A 22 -4.99 -5.75 -5.94
N SER A 23 -6.18 -5.19 -5.69
CA SER A 23 -6.71 -4.10 -6.51
C SER A 23 -5.84 -2.83 -6.39
N GLY A 24 -5.41 -2.49 -5.19
CA GLY A 24 -4.49 -1.36 -4.96
C GLY A 24 -3.14 -1.57 -5.63
N PHE A 25 -2.63 -2.80 -5.59
CA PHE A 25 -1.40 -3.16 -6.29
C PHE A 25 -1.55 -2.96 -7.80
N ILE A 26 -2.70 -3.36 -8.37
CA ILE A 26 -2.97 -3.16 -9.80
C ILE A 26 -3.03 -1.66 -10.13
N VAL A 27 -3.69 -0.84 -9.31
CA VAL A 27 -3.70 0.62 -9.49
C VAL A 27 -2.27 1.16 -9.48
N ASN A 28 -1.47 0.77 -8.50
CA ASN A 28 -0.07 1.14 -8.41
C ASN A 28 0.69 0.76 -9.69
N LEU A 29 0.54 -0.48 -10.15
CA LEU A 29 1.21 -0.99 -11.34
C LEU A 29 0.83 -0.20 -12.59
N ILE A 30 -0.46 0.08 -12.77
CA ILE A 30 -0.95 0.84 -13.92
C ILE A 30 -0.37 2.25 -13.90
N VAL A 31 -0.44 2.95 -12.78
CA VAL A 31 0.09 4.31 -12.66
C VAL A 31 1.60 4.32 -12.87
N PHE A 32 2.31 3.38 -12.26
CA PHE A 32 3.77 3.26 -12.44
C PHE A 32 4.12 3.04 -13.92
N THR A 33 3.45 2.10 -14.58
CA THR A 33 3.74 1.76 -15.98
C THR A 33 3.45 2.93 -16.92
N VAL A 34 2.31 3.61 -16.72
CA VAL A 34 1.94 4.77 -17.55
C VAL A 34 2.95 5.90 -17.38
N LEU A 35 3.30 6.22 -16.13
CA LEU A 35 4.26 7.31 -15.87
C LEU A 35 5.67 6.96 -16.38
N GLN A 36 6.08 5.70 -16.27
CA GLN A 36 7.35 5.26 -16.84
C GLN A 36 7.42 5.53 -18.34
N ARG A 37 6.32 5.40 -19.05
CA ARG A 37 6.26 5.67 -20.50
C ARG A 37 6.20 7.15 -20.84
N LEU A 38 5.58 7.96 -19.96
CA LEU A 38 5.35 9.38 -20.23
C LEU A 38 6.48 10.29 -19.76
N VAL A 39 7.22 9.89 -18.72
CA VAL A 39 8.25 10.74 -18.12
C VAL A 39 9.61 10.48 -18.77
N PRO A 40 10.27 11.53 -19.28
CA PRO A 40 11.65 11.41 -19.80
C PRO A 40 12.60 11.01 -18.67
N ASN A 41 13.66 10.28 -19.01
CA ASN A 41 14.69 9.84 -18.06
C ASN A 41 14.13 9.08 -16.85
N HIS A 42 13.07 8.30 -17.08
CA HIS A 42 12.36 7.58 -16.00
C HIS A 42 13.26 6.59 -15.25
N ALA A 43 14.37 6.15 -15.83
CA ALA A 43 15.31 5.24 -15.18
C ALA A 43 16.32 5.98 -14.29
N ALA A 44 16.35 7.31 -14.34
CA ALA A 44 17.18 8.10 -13.41
C ALA A 44 16.56 8.13 -12.02
N THR A 45 17.41 8.28 -11.00
CA THR A 45 16.96 8.18 -9.59
C THR A 45 15.83 9.15 -9.25
N GLY A 46 15.99 10.44 -9.57
CA GLY A 46 14.98 11.46 -9.24
C GLY A 46 13.62 11.18 -9.87
N PRO A 47 13.54 11.05 -11.20
CA PRO A 47 12.29 10.72 -11.87
C PRO A 47 11.68 9.40 -11.40
N TYR A 48 12.48 8.36 -11.19
CA TYR A 48 11.98 7.07 -10.67
C TYR A 48 11.33 7.24 -9.31
N LEU A 49 12.00 7.93 -8.37
CA LEU A 49 11.45 8.10 -7.02
C LEU A 49 10.13 8.88 -7.04
N ALA A 50 10.01 9.89 -7.91
CA ALA A 50 8.76 10.63 -8.08
C ALA A 50 7.65 9.73 -8.64
N ILE A 51 7.93 8.96 -9.67
CA ILE A 51 6.97 8.03 -10.29
C ILE A 51 6.54 6.98 -9.27
N TYR A 52 7.49 6.38 -8.56
CA TYR A 52 7.22 5.40 -7.51
C TYR A 52 6.27 5.97 -6.45
N SER A 53 6.55 7.19 -5.98
CA SER A 53 5.76 7.83 -4.94
C SER A 53 4.31 8.06 -5.38
N VAL A 54 4.11 8.61 -6.57
CA VAL A 54 2.76 8.85 -7.10
C VAL A 54 2.00 7.54 -7.27
N ALA A 55 2.65 6.52 -7.82
CA ALA A 55 2.02 5.22 -8.04
C ALA A 55 1.67 4.54 -6.72
N PHE A 56 2.58 4.54 -5.76
CA PHE A 56 2.36 3.93 -4.44
C PHE A 56 1.20 4.60 -3.71
N LEU A 57 1.18 5.93 -3.67
CA LEU A 57 0.14 6.69 -2.99
C LEU A 57 -1.22 6.52 -3.69
N SER A 58 -1.24 6.42 -5.01
CA SER A 58 -2.49 6.16 -5.76
C SER A 58 -3.12 4.84 -5.35
N GLY A 59 -2.31 3.77 -5.30
CA GLY A 59 -2.77 2.47 -4.83
C GLY A 59 -3.19 2.51 -3.37
N GLY A 60 -2.46 3.26 -2.54
CA GLY A 60 -2.74 3.40 -1.13
C GLY A 60 -4.06 4.10 -0.85
N VAL A 61 -4.39 5.16 -1.57
CA VAL A 61 -5.67 5.88 -1.42
C VAL A 61 -6.83 4.95 -1.76
N SER A 62 -6.75 4.24 -2.87
CA SER A 62 -7.76 3.24 -3.26
C SER A 62 -7.92 2.18 -2.15
N ASN A 63 -6.79 1.68 -1.65
CA ASN A 63 -6.74 0.67 -0.60
C ASN A 63 -7.43 1.16 0.69
N TYR A 64 -7.16 2.41 1.07
CA TYR A 64 -7.73 3.00 2.28
C TYR A 64 -9.27 3.01 2.23
N PHE A 65 -9.83 3.59 1.15
CA PHE A 65 -11.28 3.72 1.05
C PHE A 65 -11.98 2.37 1.01
N LEU A 66 -11.45 1.44 0.23
CA LEU A 66 -12.07 0.11 0.10
C LEU A 66 -11.97 -0.68 1.41
N ASN A 67 -10.84 -0.61 2.11
CA ASN A 67 -10.69 -1.30 3.39
C ASN A 67 -11.59 -0.69 4.46
N ARG A 68 -11.70 0.64 4.50
CA ARG A 68 -12.56 1.30 5.46
C ARG A 68 -14.02 0.92 5.27
N ILE A 69 -14.49 0.92 4.03
CA ILE A 69 -15.91 0.72 3.72
C ILE A 69 -16.26 -0.77 3.73
N TRP A 70 -15.43 -1.60 3.14
CA TRP A 70 -15.77 -3.00 2.86
C TRP A 70 -15.09 -3.99 3.79
N THR A 71 -13.76 -3.93 3.92
CA THR A 71 -13.00 -4.94 4.67
C THR A 71 -13.30 -4.85 6.16
N PHE A 72 -13.12 -3.68 6.74
CA PHE A 72 -13.23 -3.46 8.18
C PHE A 72 -14.56 -2.82 8.58
N ARG A 73 -15.32 -2.30 7.63
CA ARG A 73 -16.62 -1.63 7.87
C ARG A 73 -16.51 -0.65 9.04
N SER A 74 -15.50 0.21 8.99
CA SER A 74 -15.19 1.09 10.12
C SER A 74 -16.28 2.11 10.35
N THR A 75 -16.67 2.26 11.62
CA THR A 75 -17.57 3.31 12.10
C THR A 75 -16.80 4.39 12.87
N GLY A 76 -15.46 4.29 12.92
CA GLY A 76 -14.61 5.24 13.58
C GLY A 76 -14.60 6.59 12.88
N HIS A 77 -13.96 7.58 13.52
CA HIS A 77 -13.86 8.94 12.99
C HIS A 77 -13.04 8.96 11.69
N ALA A 78 -13.67 9.33 10.59
CA ALA A 78 -13.06 9.26 9.27
C ALA A 78 -11.79 10.11 9.16
N GLY A 79 -11.82 11.33 9.70
CA GLY A 79 -10.66 12.21 9.66
C GLY A 79 -9.47 11.66 10.44
N LYS A 80 -9.72 11.10 11.63
CA LYS A 80 -8.66 10.50 12.44
C LYS A 80 -8.06 9.27 11.76
N GLU A 81 -8.91 8.36 11.27
CA GLU A 81 -8.43 7.16 10.56
C GLU A 81 -7.70 7.53 9.28
N GLY A 82 -8.18 8.52 8.55
CA GLY A 82 -7.51 9.01 7.34
C GLY A 82 -6.15 9.60 7.64
N ALA A 83 -6.03 10.39 8.71
CA ALA A 83 -4.74 10.96 9.11
C ALA A 83 -3.76 9.87 9.55
N GLN A 84 -4.22 8.87 10.31
CA GLN A 84 -3.40 7.73 10.72
C GLN A 84 -2.95 6.92 9.51
N PHE A 85 -3.87 6.63 8.59
CA PHE A 85 -3.54 5.91 7.37
C PHE A 85 -2.51 6.67 6.54
N MET A 86 -2.66 7.98 6.40
CA MET A 86 -1.70 8.80 5.64
C MET A 86 -0.32 8.76 6.28
N ALA A 87 -0.24 8.88 7.61
CA ALA A 87 1.03 8.81 8.33
C ALA A 87 1.71 7.45 8.10
N VAL A 88 0.96 6.35 8.19
CA VAL A 88 1.48 5.00 7.95
C VAL A 88 1.90 4.84 6.49
N SER A 89 1.12 5.37 5.57
CA SER A 89 1.42 5.29 4.13
C SER A 89 2.70 6.05 3.79
N VAL A 90 2.93 7.21 4.40
CA VAL A 90 4.18 7.96 4.21
C VAL A 90 5.37 7.15 4.75
N ALA A 91 5.23 6.55 5.93
CA ALA A 91 6.27 5.69 6.48
C ALA A 91 6.56 4.50 5.57
N ALA A 92 5.52 3.83 5.09
CA ALA A 92 5.66 2.72 4.15
C ALA A 92 6.29 3.16 2.83
N LEU A 93 5.93 4.35 2.34
CA LEU A 93 6.54 4.94 1.15
C LEU A 93 8.03 5.14 1.34
N LEU A 94 8.44 5.71 2.47
CA LEU A 94 9.86 5.92 2.77
C LEU A 94 10.63 4.59 2.81
N VAL A 95 10.03 3.55 3.39
CA VAL A 95 10.61 2.20 3.36
C VAL A 95 10.78 1.71 1.92
N GLY A 96 9.76 1.87 1.09
CA GLY A 96 9.81 1.49 -0.32
C GLY A 96 10.87 2.25 -1.10
N LEU A 97 10.98 3.55 -0.88
CA LEU A 97 12.02 4.37 -1.53
C LEU A 97 13.41 3.91 -1.10
N GLY A 98 13.61 3.65 0.19
CA GLY A 98 14.88 3.15 0.70
C GLY A 98 15.24 1.78 0.11
N VAL A 99 14.29 0.86 0.06
CA VAL A 99 14.49 -0.46 -0.55
C VAL A 99 14.80 -0.32 -2.04
N SER A 100 14.12 0.60 -2.75
CA SER A 100 14.41 0.86 -4.15
C SER A 100 15.89 1.22 -4.36
N GLU A 101 16.42 2.10 -3.53
CA GLU A 101 17.81 2.54 -3.68
C GLU A 101 18.80 1.43 -3.29
N LEU A 102 18.43 0.55 -2.35
CA LEU A 102 19.27 -0.60 -2.01
C LEU A 102 19.30 -1.66 -3.12
N VAL A 103 18.21 -1.82 -3.85
CA VAL A 103 18.04 -2.86 -4.85
C VAL A 103 18.44 -2.39 -6.25
N ALA A 104 18.32 -1.09 -6.53
CA ALA A 104 18.59 -0.53 -7.84
C ALA A 104 20.00 -0.84 -8.41
N PRO A 105 21.07 -0.88 -7.59
CA PRO A 105 22.38 -1.27 -8.13
C PRO A 105 22.41 -2.66 -8.76
N PHE A 106 21.48 -3.54 -8.37
CA PHE A 106 21.41 -4.91 -8.88
C PHE A 106 20.45 -5.06 -10.05
N PHE A 107 19.34 -4.31 -10.07
CA PHE A 107 18.25 -4.48 -11.02
C PHE A 107 17.88 -3.22 -11.80
N GLY A 108 18.47 -2.07 -11.47
CA GLY A 108 18.12 -0.79 -12.09
C GLY A 108 16.82 -0.18 -11.49
N HIS A 109 16.46 1.00 -11.99
CA HIS A 109 15.25 1.71 -11.57
C HIS A 109 14.07 1.37 -12.51
N GLY A 110 13.66 0.09 -12.49
CA GLY A 110 12.57 -0.40 -13.33
C GLY A 110 11.57 -1.25 -12.53
N HIS A 111 10.81 -2.07 -13.26
CA HIS A 111 9.72 -2.86 -12.67
C HIS A 111 10.19 -3.87 -11.63
N LYS A 112 11.37 -4.46 -11.76
CA LYS A 112 11.88 -5.40 -10.76
C LYS A 112 12.11 -4.72 -9.42
N THR A 113 12.79 -3.58 -9.44
CA THR A 113 13.03 -2.78 -8.24
C THR A 113 11.72 -2.26 -7.65
N TRP A 114 10.82 -1.75 -8.51
CA TRP A 114 9.49 -1.32 -8.10
C TRP A 114 8.73 -2.44 -7.38
N PHE A 115 8.75 -3.66 -7.92
CA PHE A 115 8.04 -4.80 -7.33
C PHE A 115 8.56 -5.13 -5.92
N ILE A 116 9.88 -5.25 -5.78
CA ILE A 116 10.49 -5.59 -4.49
C ILE A 116 10.19 -4.49 -3.45
N ALA A 117 10.36 -3.23 -3.84
CA ALA A 117 10.13 -2.09 -2.96
C ALA A 117 8.66 -1.98 -2.57
N THR A 118 7.76 -2.18 -3.52
CA THR A 118 6.30 -2.12 -3.28
C THR A 118 5.88 -3.21 -2.30
N CYS A 119 6.39 -4.42 -2.44
CA CYS A 119 6.10 -5.49 -1.50
C CYS A 119 6.53 -5.14 -0.07
N ALA A 120 7.73 -4.56 0.08
CA ALA A 120 8.21 -4.11 1.40
C ALA A 120 7.29 -3.05 2.00
N GLY A 121 6.89 -2.06 1.21
CA GLY A 121 5.96 -1.01 1.65
C GLY A 121 4.59 -1.57 2.03
N ILE A 122 4.06 -2.50 1.26
CA ILE A 122 2.77 -3.15 1.54
C ILE A 122 2.80 -3.89 2.87
N VAL A 123 3.87 -4.62 3.16
CA VAL A 123 4.00 -5.34 4.43
C VAL A 123 3.92 -4.38 5.61
N VAL A 124 4.67 -3.28 5.56
CA VAL A 124 4.64 -2.25 6.60
C VAL A 124 3.24 -1.64 6.72
N ASN A 125 2.65 -1.26 5.59
CA ASN A 125 1.33 -0.63 5.55
C ASN A 125 0.25 -1.55 6.12
N PHE A 126 0.28 -2.84 5.77
CA PHE A 126 -0.70 -3.81 6.26
C PHE A 126 -0.63 -3.95 7.77
N PHE A 127 0.55 -4.27 8.31
CA PHE A 127 0.65 -4.59 9.74
C PHE A 127 0.39 -3.38 10.62
N VAL A 128 0.90 -2.21 10.25
CA VAL A 128 0.70 -1.01 11.07
C VAL A 128 -0.76 -0.56 11.01
N ASN A 129 -1.40 -0.57 9.84
CA ASN A 129 -2.81 -0.18 9.73
C ASN A 129 -3.73 -1.16 10.45
N LYS A 130 -3.45 -2.46 10.39
CA LYS A 130 -4.24 -3.45 11.09
C LYS A 130 -4.23 -3.20 12.61
N TYR A 131 -3.06 -2.95 13.18
CA TYR A 131 -2.90 -2.87 14.62
C TYR A 131 -3.04 -1.47 15.19
N TRP A 132 -3.04 -0.44 14.33
CA TRP A 132 -3.15 0.95 14.77
C TRP A 132 -4.38 1.65 14.20
N THR A 133 -4.47 1.83 12.88
CA THR A 133 -5.53 2.63 12.25
C THR A 133 -6.91 2.00 12.46
N PHE A 134 -7.02 0.71 12.20
CA PHE A 134 -8.29 -0.03 12.25
C PHE A 134 -8.41 -0.95 13.46
N ARG A 135 -7.68 -0.66 14.53
CA ARG A 135 -7.65 -1.51 15.71
C ARG A 135 -9.02 -1.72 16.38
N SER A 136 -9.91 -0.76 16.21
CA SER A 136 -11.25 -0.82 16.81
C SER A 136 -12.16 -1.87 16.16
N VAL A 137 -11.79 -2.36 14.97
CA VAL A 137 -12.55 -3.34 14.20
C VAL A 137 -11.72 -4.57 13.82
N ALA A 138 -10.46 -4.61 14.22
CA ALA A 138 -9.55 -5.71 13.91
C ALA A 138 -9.78 -6.95 14.81
#